data_54ba481ad8964d0f3ee5d7b51ba682ec
#
_entry.id   54ba481ad8964d0f3ee5d7b51ba682ec
#
_cell.length_a   1.000
_cell.length_b   1.000
_cell.length_c   1.000
_cell.angle_alpha   90.00
_cell.angle_beta   90.00
_cell.angle_gamma   90.00
#
_symmetry.space_group_name_H-M   'P 1'
#
loop_
_entity.id
_entity.type
_entity.pdbx_description
1 polymer ?
#
loop_
_entity_poly.entity_id
_entity_poly.type
_entity_poly.pdbx_seq_one_letter_code
_entity_poly.pdbx_strand_id
1 'polypeptide(L)'
;MSCCSADGADKFFSKQAKRYARKFRKKGLDKASQHIVEGLTKLGVDSKSLLEIGCGVGGLHLTLLKQGAASAQGVEVSKGMLDAAKTIASEMGLAEKVTYHCGDFVELNGEITQADIVVMDKVICCHADPLKLIKKSGLHTRSILAVSYPRRSLFAMVAFKVPSKL
;
A
#
# COMPACT_ATOMS: atom_id res chain seq x y z
N MET A 1 0.79 -14.65 18.26
CA MET A 1 1.06 -14.55 16.81
C MET A 1 1.32 -13.07 16.52
N SER A 2 2.49 -12.75 15.99
CA SER A 2 2.84 -11.36 15.64
C SER A 2 2.08 -10.95 14.39
N CYS A 3 1.47 -9.77 14.38
CA CYS A 3 0.86 -9.17 13.17
C CYS A 3 1.91 -8.84 12.09
N CYS A 4 3.20 -8.97 12.40
CA CYS A 4 4.31 -8.72 11.49
C CYS A 4 4.71 -9.95 10.65
N SER A 5 4.06 -11.12 10.81
CA SER A 5 4.22 -12.26 9.91
C SER A 5 3.14 -12.23 8.82
N ALA A 6 3.45 -12.68 7.61
CA ALA A 6 2.49 -12.72 6.49
C ALA A 6 1.19 -13.47 6.85
N ASP A 7 1.29 -14.63 7.48
CA ASP A 7 0.12 -15.43 7.93
C ASP A 7 -0.70 -14.72 9.02
N GLY A 8 -0.02 -14.04 9.94
CA GLY A 8 -0.68 -13.27 11.00
C GLY A 8 -1.43 -12.06 10.44
N ALA A 9 -0.81 -11.38 9.48
CA ALA A 9 -1.40 -10.26 8.78
C ALA A 9 -2.61 -10.68 7.95
N ASP A 10 -2.52 -11.77 7.17
CA ASP A 10 -3.66 -12.27 6.39
C ASP A 10 -4.86 -12.55 7.29
N LYS A 11 -4.70 -13.36 8.35
CA LYS A 11 -5.80 -13.70 9.27
C LYS A 11 -6.43 -12.48 9.92
N PHE A 12 -5.62 -11.49 10.29
CA PHE A 12 -6.11 -10.26 10.92
C PHE A 12 -6.87 -9.37 9.93
N PHE A 13 -6.28 -9.10 8.77
CA PHE A 13 -6.86 -8.16 7.80
C PHE A 13 -8.02 -8.76 7.02
N SER A 14 -8.00 -10.05 6.68
CA SER A 14 -9.11 -10.71 6.00
C SER A 14 -10.42 -10.61 6.79
N LYS A 15 -10.37 -10.73 8.13
CA LYS A 15 -11.55 -10.53 8.99
C LYS A 15 -12.10 -9.10 8.93
N GLN A 16 -11.27 -8.13 8.59
CA GLN A 16 -11.64 -6.71 8.55
C GLN A 16 -11.98 -6.19 7.15
N ALA A 17 -11.75 -6.99 6.11
CA ALA A 17 -11.90 -6.57 4.71
C ALA A 17 -13.27 -5.94 4.42
N LYS A 18 -14.36 -6.56 4.86
CA LYS A 18 -15.72 -6.00 4.70
C LYS A 18 -15.90 -4.63 5.34
N ARG A 19 -15.28 -4.40 6.51
CA ARG A 19 -15.31 -3.11 7.22
C ARG A 19 -14.54 -2.04 6.45
N TYR A 20 -13.34 -2.37 5.97
CA TYR A 20 -12.51 -1.44 5.18
C TYR A 20 -13.17 -1.09 3.85
N ALA A 21 -13.70 -2.08 3.13
CA ALA A 21 -14.43 -1.87 1.89
C ALA A 21 -15.66 -0.95 2.09
N ARG A 22 -16.48 -1.22 3.12
CA ARG A 22 -17.62 -0.36 3.46
C ARG A 22 -17.19 1.06 3.84
N LYS A 23 -16.08 1.21 4.61
CA LYS A 23 -15.56 2.52 4.97
C LYS A 23 -15.13 3.30 3.74
N PHE A 24 -14.39 2.65 2.83
CA PHE A 24 -13.94 3.29 1.59
C PHE A 24 -15.12 3.73 0.71
N ARG A 25 -16.12 2.85 0.49
CA ARG A 25 -17.32 3.22 -0.30
C ARG A 25 -18.10 4.40 0.30
N LYS A 26 -18.17 4.50 1.64
CA LYS A 26 -18.94 5.56 2.31
C LYS A 26 -18.18 6.86 2.52
N LYS A 27 -16.88 6.79 2.79
CA LYS A 27 -16.09 7.94 3.27
C LYS A 27 -14.87 8.24 2.38
N GLY A 28 -14.58 7.39 1.39
CA GLY A 28 -13.36 7.48 0.60
C GLY A 28 -12.10 7.18 1.43
N LEU A 29 -10.99 7.76 1.02
CA LEU A 29 -9.68 7.63 1.67
C LEU A 29 -9.65 8.36 3.02
N ASP A 30 -8.84 7.86 3.94
CA ASP A 30 -8.52 8.61 5.15
C ASP A 30 -7.52 9.76 4.85
N LYS A 31 -7.33 10.66 5.82
CA LYS A 31 -6.50 11.87 5.63
C LYS A 31 -5.08 11.58 5.16
N ALA A 32 -4.42 10.53 5.68
CA ALA A 32 -3.05 10.20 5.29
C ALA A 32 -2.99 9.77 3.82
N SER A 33 -3.88 8.85 3.42
CA SER A 33 -3.99 8.40 2.03
C SER A 33 -4.42 9.54 1.09
N GLN A 34 -5.29 10.46 1.53
CA GLN A 34 -5.66 11.67 0.77
C GLN A 34 -4.44 12.55 0.51
N HIS A 35 -3.60 12.81 1.51
CA HIS A 35 -2.37 13.61 1.32
C HIS A 35 -1.39 12.98 0.33
N ILE A 36 -1.28 11.63 0.32
CA ILE A 36 -0.48 10.95 -0.71
C ILE A 36 -1.06 11.21 -2.10
N VAL A 37 -2.37 11.00 -2.27
CA VAL A 37 -3.05 11.23 -3.55
C VAL A 37 -2.88 12.68 -4.00
N GLU A 38 -3.13 13.67 -3.14
CA GLU A 38 -2.96 15.09 -3.45
C GLU A 38 -1.53 15.43 -3.86
N GLY A 39 -0.53 14.88 -3.14
CA GLY A 39 0.88 15.07 -3.47
C GLY A 39 1.24 14.48 -4.83
N LEU A 40 0.84 13.25 -5.10
CA LEU A 40 1.10 12.58 -6.37
C LEU A 40 0.38 13.26 -7.54
N THR A 41 -0.85 13.71 -7.36
CA THR A 41 -1.60 14.45 -8.38
C THR A 41 -0.89 15.76 -8.75
N LYS A 42 -0.36 16.49 -7.77
CA LYS A 42 0.44 17.71 -8.01
C LYS A 42 1.74 17.43 -8.75
N LEU A 43 2.35 16.25 -8.55
CA LEU A 43 3.57 15.84 -9.26
C LEU A 43 3.29 15.26 -10.65
N GLY A 44 2.03 15.04 -11.01
CA GLY A 44 1.62 14.53 -12.31
C GLY A 44 1.50 13.01 -12.32
N VAL A 45 0.26 12.53 -12.16
CA VAL A 45 -0.09 11.11 -12.16
C VAL A 45 -0.60 10.62 -13.51
N ASP A 46 -0.94 11.52 -14.40
CA ASP A 46 -1.53 11.21 -15.70
C ASP A 46 -0.62 10.30 -16.53
N SER A 47 -1.22 9.26 -17.11
CA SER A 47 -0.55 8.24 -17.92
C SER A 47 0.56 7.46 -17.20
N LYS A 48 0.70 7.56 -15.88
CA LYS A 48 1.72 6.84 -15.08
C LYS A 48 1.25 5.45 -14.67
N SER A 49 2.19 4.52 -14.63
CA SER A 49 2.00 3.20 -14.02
C SER A 49 2.22 3.26 -12.50
N LEU A 50 1.39 2.53 -11.77
CA LEU A 50 1.40 2.51 -10.30
C LEU A 50 1.76 1.12 -9.77
N LEU A 51 2.46 1.06 -8.64
CA LEU A 51 2.60 -0.13 -7.80
C LEU A 51 2.26 0.27 -6.36
N GLU A 52 1.19 -0.27 -5.82
CA GLU A 52 0.84 -0.09 -4.41
C GLU A 52 1.16 -1.36 -3.63
N ILE A 53 2.08 -1.25 -2.66
CA ILE A 53 2.50 -2.34 -1.77
C ILE A 53 1.70 -2.22 -0.48
N GLY A 54 1.04 -3.32 -0.07
CA GLY A 54 0.07 -3.32 1.03
C GLY A 54 -1.21 -2.57 0.64
N CYS A 55 -1.75 -2.88 -0.54
CA CYS A 55 -2.83 -2.09 -1.14
C CYS A 55 -4.19 -2.20 -0.41
N GLY A 56 -4.33 -3.11 0.54
CA GLY A 56 -5.58 -3.31 1.25
C GLY A 56 -6.76 -3.53 0.31
N VAL A 57 -7.80 -2.72 0.46
CA VAL A 57 -8.98 -2.77 -0.42
C VAL A 57 -8.84 -1.92 -1.70
N GLY A 58 -7.63 -1.47 -2.02
CA GLY A 58 -7.32 -0.80 -3.28
C GLY A 58 -7.69 0.68 -3.36
N GLY A 59 -8.09 1.28 -2.26
CA GLY A 59 -8.66 2.64 -2.29
C GLY A 59 -7.74 3.69 -2.90
N LEU A 60 -6.44 3.62 -2.64
CA LEU A 60 -5.48 4.63 -3.08
C LEU A 60 -5.22 4.54 -4.60
N HIS A 61 -4.79 3.37 -5.11
CA HIS A 61 -4.52 3.24 -6.54
C HIS A 61 -5.78 3.39 -7.40
N LEU A 62 -6.94 2.94 -6.92
CA LEU A 62 -8.20 3.14 -7.63
C LEU A 62 -8.57 4.63 -7.73
N THR A 63 -8.28 5.42 -6.69
CA THR A 63 -8.45 6.86 -6.73
C THR A 63 -7.50 7.53 -7.74
N LEU A 64 -6.22 7.12 -7.78
CA LEU A 64 -5.26 7.63 -8.75
C LEU A 64 -5.58 7.22 -10.19
N LEU A 65 -6.10 6.01 -10.41
CA LEU A 65 -6.58 5.57 -11.73
C LEU A 65 -7.75 6.44 -12.23
N LYS A 66 -8.66 6.87 -11.34
CA LYS A 66 -9.70 7.83 -11.69
C LYS A 66 -9.15 9.22 -12.04
N GLN A 67 -7.96 9.55 -11.54
CA GLN A 67 -7.30 10.81 -11.81
C GLN A 67 -6.34 10.77 -13.01
N GLY A 68 -6.38 9.70 -13.82
CA GLY A 68 -5.63 9.64 -15.08
C GLY A 68 -4.45 8.69 -15.08
N ALA A 69 -4.12 7.98 -14.00
CA ALA A 69 -3.10 6.93 -14.04
C ALA A 69 -3.47 5.86 -15.08
N ALA A 70 -2.46 5.33 -15.78
CA ALA A 70 -2.66 4.37 -16.87
C ALA A 70 -3.04 2.98 -16.35
N SER A 71 -2.28 2.48 -15.39
CA SER A 71 -2.44 1.13 -14.84
C SER A 71 -1.96 1.05 -13.40
N ALA A 72 -2.36 0.01 -12.69
CA ALA A 72 -1.87 -0.25 -11.34
C ALA A 72 -1.56 -1.73 -11.12
N GLN A 73 -0.58 -1.99 -10.26
CA GLN A 73 -0.34 -3.28 -9.64
C GLN A 73 -0.60 -3.12 -8.14
N GLY A 74 -1.43 -3.96 -7.56
CA GLY A 74 -1.69 -4.00 -6.12
C GLY A 74 -1.11 -5.26 -5.50
N VAL A 75 -0.25 -5.12 -4.50
CA VAL A 75 0.33 -6.25 -3.75
C VAL A 75 -0.24 -6.23 -2.34
N GLU A 76 -0.74 -7.37 -1.88
CA GLU A 76 -1.34 -7.48 -0.54
C GLU A 76 -1.20 -8.92 -0.03
N VAL A 77 -0.86 -9.06 1.24
CA VAL A 77 -0.76 -10.38 1.90
C VAL A 77 -2.12 -10.97 2.25
N SER A 78 -3.13 -10.12 2.45
CA SER A 78 -4.47 -10.54 2.85
C SER A 78 -5.34 -10.86 1.65
N LYS A 79 -5.67 -12.15 1.50
CA LYS A 79 -6.59 -12.59 0.45
C LYS A 79 -7.95 -11.91 0.55
N GLY A 80 -8.50 -11.77 1.76
CA GLY A 80 -9.79 -11.10 1.96
C GLY A 80 -9.78 -9.63 1.55
N MET A 81 -8.65 -8.93 1.75
CA MET A 81 -8.48 -7.55 1.28
C MET A 81 -8.43 -7.51 -0.25
N LEU A 82 -7.68 -8.40 -0.90
CA LEU A 82 -7.61 -8.47 -2.36
C LEU A 82 -8.94 -8.79 -3.00
N ASP A 83 -9.71 -9.72 -2.44
CA ASP A 83 -11.05 -10.05 -2.95
C ASP A 83 -11.97 -8.80 -2.88
N ALA A 84 -11.88 -8.04 -1.79
CA ALA A 84 -12.59 -6.77 -1.65
C ALA A 84 -12.09 -5.71 -2.66
N ALA A 85 -10.77 -5.61 -2.87
CA ALA A 85 -10.17 -4.69 -3.84
C ALA A 85 -10.64 -4.98 -5.27
N LYS A 86 -10.63 -6.25 -5.69
CA LYS A 86 -11.15 -6.69 -6.99
C LYS A 86 -12.61 -6.32 -7.18
N THR A 87 -13.43 -6.55 -6.15
CA THR A 87 -14.86 -6.17 -6.17
C THR A 87 -15.03 -4.66 -6.36
N ILE A 88 -14.27 -3.85 -5.60
CA ILE A 88 -14.34 -2.39 -5.70
C ILE A 88 -13.84 -1.91 -7.07
N ALA A 89 -12.76 -2.49 -7.59
CA ALA A 89 -12.24 -2.16 -8.91
C ALA A 89 -13.30 -2.41 -10.01
N SER A 90 -14.01 -3.53 -9.92
CA SER A 90 -15.11 -3.86 -10.84
C SER A 90 -16.28 -2.87 -10.70
N GLU A 91 -16.71 -2.55 -9.48
CA GLU A 91 -17.76 -1.56 -9.21
C GLU A 91 -17.41 -0.17 -9.75
N MET A 92 -16.11 0.16 -9.78
CA MET A 92 -15.63 1.45 -10.30
C MET A 92 -15.34 1.44 -11.80
N GLY A 93 -15.51 0.29 -12.50
CA GLY A 93 -15.19 0.13 -13.93
C GLY A 93 -13.67 0.18 -14.22
N LEU A 94 -12.83 -0.21 -13.25
CA LEU A 94 -11.38 -0.12 -13.33
C LEU A 94 -10.69 -1.49 -13.31
N ALA A 95 -11.43 -2.60 -13.34
CA ALA A 95 -10.87 -3.95 -13.19
C ALA A 95 -9.77 -4.25 -14.21
N GLU A 96 -9.95 -3.84 -15.49
CA GLU A 96 -8.99 -4.06 -16.56
C GLU A 96 -7.70 -3.23 -16.44
N LYS A 97 -7.69 -2.24 -15.56
CA LYS A 97 -6.51 -1.38 -15.31
C LYS A 97 -5.66 -1.83 -14.13
N VAL A 98 -6.06 -2.89 -13.41
CA VAL A 98 -5.37 -3.33 -12.19
C VAL A 98 -5.02 -4.81 -12.26
N THR A 99 -3.76 -5.12 -11.95
CA THR A 99 -3.30 -6.48 -11.65
C THR A 99 -3.07 -6.62 -10.16
N TYR A 100 -3.56 -7.71 -9.56
CA TYR A 100 -3.41 -7.98 -8.14
C TYR A 100 -2.53 -9.19 -7.86
N HIS A 101 -1.57 -9.04 -6.95
CA HIS A 101 -0.65 -10.08 -6.50
C HIS A 101 -0.89 -10.38 -5.01
N CYS A 102 -1.13 -11.64 -4.67
CA CYS A 102 -1.33 -12.08 -3.29
C CYS A 102 -0.02 -12.58 -2.70
N GLY A 103 0.46 -11.94 -1.65
CA GLY A 103 1.67 -12.37 -0.95
C GLY A 103 2.50 -11.23 -0.39
N ASP A 104 3.60 -11.61 0.27
CA ASP A 104 4.58 -10.64 0.74
C ASP A 104 5.40 -10.11 -0.44
N PHE A 105 5.37 -8.80 -0.65
CA PHE A 105 6.11 -8.14 -1.74
C PHE A 105 7.59 -8.51 -1.76
N VAL A 106 8.19 -8.69 -0.58
CA VAL A 106 9.62 -9.01 -0.47
C VAL A 106 9.92 -10.41 -1.00
N GLU A 107 8.99 -11.35 -0.81
CA GLU A 107 9.15 -12.76 -1.20
C GLU A 107 8.64 -13.06 -2.61
N LEU A 108 7.74 -12.24 -3.16
CA LEU A 108 7.26 -12.41 -4.53
C LEU A 108 8.38 -12.15 -5.54
N ASN A 109 8.63 -13.14 -6.40
CA ASN A 109 9.68 -13.09 -7.41
C ASN A 109 9.09 -13.07 -8.82
N GLY A 110 9.57 -12.17 -9.68
CA GLY A 110 9.38 -12.20 -11.13
C GLY A 110 8.02 -11.75 -11.67
N GLU A 111 6.98 -11.64 -10.84
CA GLU A 111 5.63 -11.28 -11.32
C GLU A 111 5.34 -9.78 -11.29
N ILE A 112 6.10 -9.03 -10.48
CA ILE A 112 5.88 -7.61 -10.27
C ILE A 112 6.84 -6.80 -11.13
N THR A 113 6.30 -5.99 -12.00
CA THR A 113 7.10 -5.12 -12.87
C THR A 113 7.37 -3.77 -12.21
N GLN A 114 8.40 -3.07 -12.68
CA GLN A 114 8.67 -1.69 -12.27
C GLN A 114 7.50 -0.77 -12.66
N ALA A 115 7.23 0.22 -11.81
CA ALA A 115 6.23 1.25 -12.04
C ALA A 115 6.84 2.65 -11.97
N ASP A 116 6.19 3.62 -12.59
CA ASP A 116 6.60 5.02 -12.51
C ASP A 116 6.48 5.54 -11.08
N ILE A 117 5.41 5.13 -10.41
CA ILE A 117 5.11 5.54 -9.03
C ILE A 117 4.91 4.28 -8.17
N VAL A 118 5.67 4.16 -7.10
CA VAL A 118 5.49 3.13 -6.08
C VAL A 118 4.97 3.77 -4.80
N VAL A 119 3.95 3.16 -4.20
CA VAL A 119 3.31 3.68 -2.99
C VAL A 119 3.32 2.64 -1.88
N MET A 120 3.67 3.06 -0.68
CA MET A 120 3.53 2.30 0.57
C MET A 120 2.79 3.15 1.60
N ASP A 121 1.50 2.89 1.80
CA ASP A 121 0.70 3.59 2.80
C ASP A 121 0.50 2.73 4.05
N LYS A 122 1.13 3.12 5.17
CA LYS A 122 1.05 2.43 6.49
C LYS A 122 1.59 0.99 6.49
N VAL A 123 2.53 0.66 5.62
CA VAL A 123 3.08 -0.69 5.46
C VAL A 123 4.39 -0.88 6.21
N ILE A 124 5.31 0.07 6.10
CA ILE A 124 6.67 -0.05 6.65
C ILE A 124 6.68 -0.38 8.15
N CYS A 125 5.76 0.20 8.93
CA CYS A 125 5.68 -0.04 10.37
C CYS A 125 5.17 -1.44 10.75
N CYS A 126 4.61 -2.17 9.80
CA CYS A 126 4.00 -3.49 10.01
C CYS A 126 4.78 -4.63 9.35
N HIS A 127 5.81 -4.32 8.56
CA HIS A 127 6.62 -5.33 7.88
C HIS A 127 7.73 -5.87 8.78
N ALA A 128 8.01 -7.17 8.69
CA ALA A 128 9.03 -7.84 9.51
C ALA A 128 10.46 -7.34 9.19
N ASP A 129 10.75 -7.05 7.93
CA ASP A 129 12.03 -6.49 7.45
C ASP A 129 11.80 -5.20 6.65
N PRO A 130 11.70 -4.04 7.33
CA PRO A 130 11.47 -2.76 6.68
C PRO A 130 12.59 -2.35 5.71
N LEU A 131 13.84 -2.74 5.99
CA LEU A 131 14.97 -2.37 5.14
C LEU A 131 14.94 -3.12 3.80
N LYS A 132 14.66 -4.42 3.82
CA LYS A 132 14.50 -5.24 2.62
C LYS A 132 13.32 -4.74 1.80
N LEU A 133 12.21 -4.40 2.47
CA LEU A 133 11.03 -3.82 1.83
C LEU A 133 11.36 -2.52 1.10
N ILE A 134 12.00 -1.55 1.76
CA ILE A 134 12.38 -0.26 1.16
C ILE A 134 13.35 -0.46 -0.02
N LYS A 135 14.38 -1.29 0.14
CA LYS A 135 15.33 -1.58 -0.94
C LYS A 135 14.64 -2.15 -2.16
N LYS A 136 13.80 -3.17 -1.99
CA LYS A 136 13.08 -3.79 -3.10
C LYS A 136 12.09 -2.81 -3.74
N SER A 137 11.38 -2.00 -2.94
CA SER A 137 10.49 -0.96 -3.45
C SER A 137 11.23 0.07 -4.30
N GLY A 138 12.42 0.51 -3.86
CA GLY A 138 13.28 1.41 -4.65
C GLY A 138 13.68 0.83 -6.00
N LEU A 139 14.04 -0.47 -6.04
CA LEU A 139 14.38 -1.17 -7.29
C LEU A 139 13.19 -1.29 -8.27
N HIS A 140 11.95 -1.24 -7.77
CA HIS A 140 10.73 -1.27 -8.58
C HIS A 140 10.23 0.13 -8.95
N THR A 141 10.86 1.20 -8.44
CA THR A 141 10.47 2.59 -8.66
C THR A 141 11.26 3.20 -9.82
N ARG A 142 10.57 3.71 -10.84
CA ARG A 142 11.20 4.46 -11.94
C ARG A 142 11.33 5.95 -11.65
N SER A 143 10.36 6.55 -10.94
CA SER A 143 10.31 8.00 -10.75
C SER A 143 10.03 8.42 -9.31
N ILE A 144 8.93 7.97 -8.72
CA ILE A 144 8.47 8.45 -7.40
C ILE A 144 8.22 7.26 -6.47
N LEU A 145 8.85 7.29 -5.30
CA LEU A 145 8.51 6.43 -4.16
C LEU A 145 7.79 7.25 -3.10
N ALA A 146 6.49 7.03 -2.94
CA ALA A 146 5.66 7.70 -1.96
C ALA A 146 5.42 6.79 -0.75
N VAL A 147 5.68 7.31 0.45
CA VAL A 147 5.60 6.53 1.68
C VAL A 147 4.88 7.31 2.77
N SER A 148 3.92 6.68 3.46
CA SER A 148 3.42 7.21 4.71
C SER A 148 4.10 6.53 5.91
N TYR A 149 4.43 7.34 6.90
CA TYR A 149 5.03 6.87 8.13
C TYR A 149 4.32 7.49 9.34
N PRO A 150 4.00 6.71 10.39
CA PRO A 150 3.34 7.25 11.56
C PRO A 150 4.26 8.28 12.24
N ARG A 151 3.69 9.45 12.60
CA ARG A 151 4.41 10.44 13.40
C ARG A 151 4.85 9.78 14.70
N ARG A 152 6.13 9.91 15.04
CA ARG A 152 6.61 9.53 16.38
C ARG A 152 5.86 10.37 17.41
N SER A 153 5.06 9.73 18.27
CA SER A 153 4.56 10.43 19.44
C SER A 153 5.73 10.74 20.37
N LEU A 154 5.68 11.86 21.09
CA LEU A 154 6.70 12.20 22.10
C LEU A 154 6.92 11.05 23.10
N PHE A 155 5.90 10.26 23.37
CA PHE A 155 5.96 9.07 24.22
C PHE A 155 6.83 7.95 23.63
N ALA A 156 6.79 7.74 22.30
CA ALA A 156 7.64 6.77 21.63
C ALA A 156 9.12 7.19 21.58
N MET A 157 9.40 8.49 21.57
CA MET A 157 10.79 9.01 21.63
C MET A 157 11.47 8.72 22.96
N VAL A 158 10.73 8.65 24.07
CA VAL A 158 11.28 8.31 25.40
C VAL A 158 11.60 6.81 25.50
N ALA A 159 10.84 5.94 24.83
CA ALA A 159 11.04 4.49 24.84
C ALA A 159 12.22 4.02 23.99
N PHE A 160 12.69 4.82 23.03
CA PHE A 160 13.79 4.49 22.10
C PHE A 160 15.07 5.33 22.31
N LYS A 161 15.33 5.83 23.52
CA LYS A 161 16.65 6.33 23.88
C LYS A 161 17.56 5.11 24.06
N VAL A 162 18.10 4.59 22.96
CA VAL A 162 19.22 3.65 22.99
C VAL A 162 20.41 4.44 23.51
N PRO A 163 21.02 4.07 24.65
CA PRO A 163 22.28 4.68 25.05
C PRO A 163 23.32 4.30 24.00
N SER A 164 23.78 5.29 23.27
CA SER A 164 25.04 5.19 22.52
C SER A 164 26.15 5.00 23.55
N LYS A 165 26.52 3.78 23.80
CA LYS A 165 27.87 3.47 24.31
C LYS A 165 28.60 2.79 23.17
N LEU A 166 29.62 3.50 22.73
CA LEU A 166 30.80 3.00 22.07
C LEU A 166 31.25 1.65 22.61
#